data_3f4dee4b80472f01e50bcaeca3322b02
#
_entry.id   3f4dee4b80472f01e50bcaeca3322b02
#
_cell.length_a   1.000
_cell.length_b   1.000
_cell.length_c   1.000
_cell.angle_alpha   90.00
_cell.angle_beta   90.00
_cell.angle_gamma   90.00
#
_symmetry.space_group_name_H-M   'P 1'
#
loop_
_entity.id
_entity.type
_entity.pdbx_description
1 polymer ?
#
loop_
_entity_poly.entity_id
_entity_poly.type
_entity_poly.pdbx_seq_one_letter_code
_entity_poly.pdbx_strand_id
1 'polypeptide(L)'
;FLRRGYLSEGEEPLDRIKTIAEHAEKLLNKEGFADKFYDYMSKGWYSLSSPVWANFGKVRGLPVSCFGSNISDNIESILYTQAEVGEMSKMGGGTSGYFGNLRGRGAKITDNGHAPGAVHFMNLFQSVVDNISQGATRRGRFSPYLPVEHPDIMEFLEIGTEGASIQDLTHAVTVTDKFMEEMIAGDDNKRKVWAKVIQRRGEIGYPYIMFHDTMNKNAPDVYRDKGAKIYNSNLCSEIALHNSDDESFVCVLSSMNVLHYDEWKNTDAVETMVYFLDAVVTDYCNKLEELRDNGTREGKLAFLYMEKAYNFAKRQRALGLGVLGWHSLLQSKGLPFDTKESAKLNVEVFKTIQDKSY
;
A
#
# COMPACT_ATOMS: atom_id res chain seq x y z
N PHE A 1 -5.89 -14.76 -17.42
CA PHE A 1 -5.18 -14.14 -16.30
C PHE A 1 -5.67 -14.72 -14.97
N LEU A 2 -6.95 -14.59 -14.59
CA LEU A 2 -7.49 -15.06 -13.31
C LEU A 2 -7.20 -16.54 -13.03
N ARG A 3 -7.39 -17.42 -14.01
CA ARG A 3 -7.15 -18.88 -13.87
C ARG A 3 -5.69 -19.25 -13.58
N ARG A 4 -4.72 -18.36 -13.81
CA ARG A 4 -3.28 -18.64 -13.63
C ARG A 4 -2.76 -18.45 -12.20
N GLY A 5 -3.56 -17.90 -11.26
CA GLY A 5 -3.05 -17.67 -9.91
C GLY A 5 -4.01 -17.09 -8.90
N TYR A 6 -5.25 -16.76 -9.29
CA TYR A 6 -6.21 -16.08 -8.39
C TYR A 6 -7.49 -16.89 -8.13
N LEU A 7 -7.80 -17.85 -9.00
CA LEU A 7 -8.92 -18.76 -8.82
C LEU A 7 -8.46 -20.07 -8.19
N SER A 8 -9.35 -20.70 -7.45
CA SER A 8 -9.16 -22.08 -6.98
C SER A 8 -9.24 -23.06 -8.16
N GLU A 9 -8.70 -24.25 -8.00
CA GLU A 9 -8.79 -25.29 -9.04
C GLU A 9 -10.26 -25.58 -9.36
N GLY A 10 -10.62 -25.53 -10.65
CA GLY A 10 -11.98 -25.74 -11.12
C GLY A 10 -12.94 -24.54 -10.94
N GLU A 11 -12.49 -23.43 -10.35
CA GLU A 11 -13.30 -22.23 -10.19
C GLU A 11 -13.34 -21.40 -11.49
N GLU A 12 -14.54 -21.01 -11.94
CA GLU A 12 -14.72 -20.14 -13.08
C GLU A 12 -14.82 -18.67 -12.69
N PRO A 13 -14.37 -17.71 -13.54
CA PRO A 13 -14.39 -16.27 -13.21
C PRO A 13 -15.76 -15.73 -12.80
N LEU A 14 -16.83 -16.16 -13.47
CA LEU A 14 -18.20 -15.70 -13.16
C LEU A 14 -18.70 -16.26 -11.83
N ASP A 15 -18.39 -17.52 -11.51
CA ASP A 15 -18.71 -18.13 -10.23
C ASP A 15 -17.96 -17.42 -9.09
N ARG A 16 -16.71 -17.03 -9.36
CA ARG A 16 -15.93 -16.26 -8.39
C ARG A 16 -16.52 -14.87 -8.12
N ILE A 17 -16.95 -14.15 -9.15
CA ILE A 17 -17.66 -12.87 -8.98
C ILE A 17 -18.89 -13.05 -8.12
N LYS A 18 -19.69 -14.09 -8.39
CA LYS A 18 -20.89 -14.40 -7.62
C LYS A 18 -20.57 -14.67 -6.14
N THR A 19 -19.57 -15.50 -5.87
CA THR A 19 -19.11 -15.79 -4.50
C THR A 19 -18.65 -14.53 -3.77
N ILE A 20 -17.91 -13.64 -4.46
CA ILE A 20 -17.47 -12.35 -3.90
C ILE A 20 -18.69 -11.48 -3.57
N ALA A 21 -19.65 -11.37 -4.48
CA ALA A 21 -20.85 -10.56 -4.31
C ALA A 21 -21.73 -11.04 -3.13
N GLU A 22 -21.99 -12.36 -3.06
CA GLU A 22 -22.77 -12.98 -1.98
C GLU A 22 -22.07 -12.84 -0.61
N HIS A 23 -20.74 -12.98 -0.56
CA HIS A 23 -20.00 -12.79 0.68
C HIS A 23 -20.05 -11.33 1.16
N ALA A 24 -19.95 -10.36 0.25
CA ALA A 24 -20.10 -8.96 0.59
C ALA A 24 -21.52 -8.63 1.10
N GLU A 25 -22.56 -9.14 0.43
CA GLU A 25 -23.95 -8.98 0.88
C GLU A 25 -24.13 -9.47 2.31
N LYS A 26 -23.61 -10.66 2.62
CA LYS A 26 -23.67 -11.25 3.96
C LYS A 26 -22.97 -10.37 5.00
N LEU A 27 -21.77 -9.86 4.71
CA LEU A 27 -21.02 -9.01 5.64
C LEU A 27 -21.70 -7.66 5.88
N LEU A 28 -22.29 -7.09 4.84
CA LEU A 28 -22.99 -5.81 4.89
C LEU A 28 -24.39 -5.92 5.48
N ASN A 29 -24.94 -7.14 5.56
CA ASN A 29 -26.36 -7.39 5.90
C ASN A 29 -27.31 -6.54 5.04
N LYS A 30 -27.07 -6.49 3.71
CA LYS A 30 -27.76 -5.60 2.78
C LYS A 30 -28.35 -6.40 1.61
N GLU A 31 -29.61 -6.80 1.74
CA GLU A 31 -30.33 -7.60 0.72
C GLU A 31 -30.31 -6.94 -0.66
N GLY A 32 -30.07 -7.74 -1.70
CA GLY A 32 -29.98 -7.30 -3.10
C GLY A 32 -28.64 -6.66 -3.51
N PHE A 33 -27.71 -6.57 -2.57
CA PHE A 33 -26.36 -6.06 -2.87
C PHE A 33 -25.61 -6.97 -3.85
N ALA A 34 -25.73 -8.29 -3.67
CA ALA A 34 -25.02 -9.26 -4.48
C ALA A 34 -25.40 -9.17 -5.98
N ASP A 35 -26.67 -9.10 -6.27
CA ASP A 35 -27.18 -9.00 -7.66
C ASP A 35 -26.70 -7.71 -8.34
N LYS A 36 -26.79 -6.59 -7.60
CA LYS A 36 -26.33 -5.29 -8.09
C LYS A 36 -24.82 -5.27 -8.34
N PHE A 37 -24.03 -5.74 -7.38
CA PHE A 37 -22.57 -5.80 -7.52
C PHE A 37 -22.16 -6.71 -8.68
N TYR A 38 -22.81 -7.88 -8.83
CA TYR A 38 -22.57 -8.80 -9.92
C TYR A 38 -22.89 -8.16 -11.30
N ASP A 39 -24.01 -7.43 -11.40
CA ASP A 39 -24.38 -6.72 -12.63
C ASP A 39 -23.31 -5.70 -13.02
N TYR A 40 -22.84 -4.87 -12.08
CA TYR A 40 -21.82 -3.86 -12.36
C TYR A 40 -20.45 -4.47 -12.69
N MET A 41 -20.07 -5.56 -12.03
CA MET A 41 -18.88 -6.33 -12.40
C MET A 41 -19.00 -6.90 -13.82
N SER A 42 -20.16 -7.46 -14.17
CA SER A 42 -20.42 -8.07 -15.47
C SER A 42 -20.38 -7.05 -16.62
N LYS A 43 -20.74 -5.79 -16.34
CA LYS A 43 -20.62 -4.65 -17.27
C LYS A 43 -19.18 -4.13 -17.41
N GLY A 44 -18.23 -4.65 -16.60
CA GLY A 44 -16.85 -4.18 -16.63
C GLY A 44 -16.63 -2.81 -15.98
N TRP A 45 -17.56 -2.35 -15.13
CA TRP A 45 -17.47 -1.07 -14.46
C TRP A 45 -16.48 -1.07 -13.30
N TYR A 46 -16.16 -2.26 -12.75
CA TYR A 46 -15.27 -2.47 -11.62
C TYR A 46 -14.03 -3.29 -11.97
N SER A 47 -12.92 -2.97 -11.32
CA SER A 47 -11.73 -3.81 -11.30
C SER A 47 -11.28 -4.01 -9.86
N LEU A 48 -11.38 -5.25 -9.39
CA LEU A 48 -11.01 -5.61 -8.03
C LEU A 48 -9.50 -5.84 -7.92
N SER A 49 -8.94 -5.53 -6.76
CA SER A 49 -7.54 -5.81 -6.49
C SER A 49 -7.25 -7.32 -6.45
N SER A 50 -6.03 -7.71 -6.79
CA SER A 50 -5.61 -9.12 -6.82
C SER A 50 -5.89 -9.88 -5.52
N PRO A 51 -5.68 -9.32 -4.31
CA PRO A 51 -5.99 -10.02 -3.07
C PRO A 51 -7.48 -10.26 -2.85
N VAL A 52 -8.35 -9.38 -3.36
CA VAL A 52 -9.81 -9.61 -3.33
C VAL A 52 -10.16 -10.82 -4.18
N TRP A 53 -9.63 -10.90 -5.40
CA TRP A 53 -9.82 -12.07 -6.26
C TRP A 53 -9.31 -13.35 -5.61
N ALA A 54 -8.14 -13.31 -4.98
CA ALA A 54 -7.49 -14.48 -4.40
C ALA A 54 -8.13 -14.93 -3.08
N ASN A 55 -8.49 -13.99 -2.19
CA ASN A 55 -8.67 -14.28 -0.76
C ASN A 55 -10.00 -13.83 -0.16
N PHE A 56 -10.74 -12.86 -0.75
CA PHE A 56 -11.99 -12.36 -0.16
C PHE A 56 -13.04 -13.48 -0.07
N GLY A 57 -13.59 -13.69 1.12
CA GLY A 57 -14.54 -14.77 1.38
C GLY A 57 -13.95 -16.19 1.34
N LYS A 58 -12.61 -16.35 1.24
CA LYS A 58 -11.92 -17.64 1.32
C LYS A 58 -11.26 -17.80 2.68
N VAL A 59 -11.06 -19.04 3.11
CA VAL A 59 -10.45 -19.36 4.41
C VAL A 59 -8.99 -18.95 4.50
N ARG A 60 -8.25 -18.98 3.37
CA ARG A 60 -6.80 -18.70 3.34
C ARG A 60 -6.52 -17.31 2.79
N GLY A 61 -5.49 -16.66 3.35
CA GLY A 61 -5.01 -15.36 2.92
C GLY A 61 -5.90 -14.19 3.37
N LEU A 62 -5.40 -12.99 3.18
CA LEU A 62 -6.08 -11.74 3.52
C LEU A 62 -6.46 -10.97 2.26
N PRO A 63 -7.64 -10.31 2.22
CA PRO A 63 -8.13 -9.63 1.01
C PRO A 63 -7.54 -8.22 0.82
N VAL A 64 -6.35 -7.95 1.38
CA VAL A 64 -5.70 -6.65 1.38
C VAL A 64 -4.37 -6.70 0.63
N SER A 65 -4.01 -5.58 -0.03
CA SER A 65 -2.90 -5.53 -0.96
C SER A 65 -1.58 -5.18 -0.32
N CYS A 66 -1.56 -4.16 0.53
CA CYS A 66 -0.34 -3.53 0.99
C CYS A 66 -0.42 -3.16 2.46
N PHE A 67 0.75 -3.18 3.11
CA PHE A 67 0.96 -2.79 4.48
C PHE A 67 2.14 -1.82 4.57
N GLY A 68 2.10 -0.90 5.53
CA GLY A 68 3.21 0.01 5.78
C GLY A 68 3.45 0.20 7.26
N SER A 69 4.67 -0.08 7.68
CA SER A 69 5.08 -0.08 9.08
C SER A 69 5.98 1.11 9.41
N ASN A 70 5.89 1.60 10.64
CA ASN A 70 6.85 2.53 11.22
C ASN A 70 7.82 1.76 12.13
N ILE A 71 9.12 2.05 12.04
CA ILE A 71 10.16 1.32 12.77
C ILE A 71 10.84 2.30 13.72
N SER A 72 10.73 2.05 15.02
CA SER A 72 11.38 2.83 16.06
C SER A 72 12.84 2.40 16.28
N ASP A 73 13.68 3.32 16.79
CA ASP A 73 15.13 3.13 16.94
C ASP A 73 15.49 2.25 18.16
N ASN A 74 14.97 1.02 18.15
CA ASN A 74 15.30 -0.03 19.14
C ASN A 74 15.17 -1.41 18.47
N ILE A 75 15.87 -2.39 19.05
CA ILE A 75 15.95 -3.73 18.47
C ILE A 75 14.60 -4.46 18.52
N GLU A 76 13.78 -4.21 19.53
CA GLU A 76 12.47 -4.81 19.71
C GLU A 76 11.54 -4.42 18.56
N SER A 77 11.50 -3.13 18.20
CA SER A 77 10.71 -2.62 17.07
C SER A 77 11.20 -3.18 15.74
N ILE A 78 12.52 -3.26 15.53
CA ILE A 78 13.11 -3.82 14.31
C ILE A 78 12.72 -5.29 14.15
N LEU A 79 12.89 -6.12 15.20
CA LEU A 79 12.58 -7.55 15.14
C LEU A 79 11.07 -7.80 15.07
N TYR A 80 10.25 -7.03 15.78
CA TYR A 80 8.79 -7.10 15.66
C TYR A 80 8.35 -6.81 14.21
N THR A 81 8.83 -5.71 13.63
CA THR A 81 8.47 -5.35 12.25
C THR A 81 8.97 -6.38 11.23
N GLN A 82 10.13 -7.01 11.47
CA GLN A 82 10.60 -8.12 10.64
C GLN A 82 9.61 -9.30 10.67
N ALA A 83 9.12 -9.68 11.84
CA ALA A 83 8.13 -10.74 12.01
C ALA A 83 6.77 -10.35 11.40
N GLU A 84 6.34 -9.10 11.61
CA GLU A 84 5.15 -8.51 10.99
C GLU A 84 5.21 -8.61 9.46
N VAL A 85 6.30 -8.17 8.84
CA VAL A 85 6.53 -8.25 7.38
C VAL A 85 6.49 -9.71 6.90
N GLY A 86 7.03 -10.63 7.67
CA GLY A 86 6.98 -12.07 7.37
C GLY A 86 5.55 -12.60 7.35
N GLU A 87 4.74 -12.30 8.37
CA GLU A 87 3.35 -12.74 8.43
C GLU A 87 2.50 -12.08 7.35
N MET A 88 2.68 -10.76 7.10
CA MET A 88 2.01 -10.05 6.01
C MET A 88 2.32 -10.67 4.64
N SER A 89 3.59 -11.02 4.39
CA SER A 89 4.03 -11.65 3.13
C SER A 89 3.43 -13.05 2.96
N LYS A 90 3.38 -13.85 4.02
CA LYS A 90 2.72 -15.16 4.05
C LYS A 90 1.24 -15.06 3.72
N MET A 91 0.57 -13.99 4.15
CA MET A 91 -0.85 -13.73 3.89
C MET A 91 -1.10 -13.08 2.51
N GLY A 92 -0.05 -12.77 1.74
CA GLY A 92 -0.14 -12.28 0.35
C GLY A 92 -0.06 -10.77 0.20
N GLY A 93 0.26 -10.01 1.26
CA GLY A 93 0.45 -8.57 1.20
C GLY A 93 1.82 -8.16 0.67
N GLY A 94 1.89 -7.02 -0.04
CA GLY A 94 3.12 -6.28 -0.26
C GLY A 94 3.40 -5.39 0.95
N THR A 95 4.68 -5.20 1.29
CA THR A 95 5.06 -4.52 2.54
C THR A 95 6.00 -3.36 2.30
N SER A 96 5.96 -2.38 3.20
CA SER A 96 6.89 -1.25 3.25
C SER A 96 7.21 -0.86 4.69
N GLY A 97 8.30 -0.14 4.89
CA GLY A 97 8.68 0.31 6.21
C GLY A 97 9.48 1.62 6.19
N TYR A 98 9.22 2.47 7.18
CA TYR A 98 9.95 3.71 7.37
C TYR A 98 11.15 3.51 8.31
N PHE A 99 12.35 3.73 7.78
CA PHE A 99 13.63 3.56 8.48
C PHE A 99 14.23 4.90 8.96
N GLY A 100 13.55 6.00 8.69
CA GLY A 100 14.08 7.34 9.00
C GLY A 100 14.20 7.65 10.50
N ASN A 101 13.60 6.86 11.37
CA ASN A 101 13.78 7.01 12.81
C ASN A 101 15.07 6.33 13.33
N LEU A 102 15.64 5.38 12.57
CA LEU A 102 16.83 4.66 13.00
C LEU A 102 18.05 5.58 12.94
N ARG A 103 18.91 5.47 13.94
CA ARG A 103 20.19 6.20 13.95
C ARG A 103 21.11 5.71 12.83
N GLY A 104 21.90 6.63 12.30
CA GLY A 104 22.87 6.32 11.23
C GLY A 104 24.06 5.50 11.72
N ARG A 105 24.78 4.92 10.77
CA ARG A 105 26.02 4.17 10.99
C ARG A 105 27.02 5.01 11.77
N GLY A 106 27.64 4.41 12.79
CA GLY A 106 28.64 5.05 13.64
C GLY A 106 28.07 5.92 14.76
N ALA A 107 26.74 6.09 14.86
CA ALA A 107 26.14 6.77 16.01
C ALA A 107 26.38 5.96 17.31
N LYS A 108 26.63 6.66 18.41
CA LYS A 108 26.90 6.00 19.70
C LYS A 108 25.66 5.26 20.22
N ILE A 109 25.89 4.05 20.69
CA ILE A 109 24.93 3.30 21.51
C ILE A 109 25.35 3.48 22.96
N THR A 110 24.41 3.76 23.86
CA THR A 110 24.70 3.98 25.28
C THR A 110 25.49 2.80 25.86
N ASP A 111 26.71 3.07 26.31
CA ASP A 111 27.65 2.12 26.91
C ASP A 111 27.98 0.85 26.09
N ASN A 112 27.66 0.82 24.78
CA ASN A 112 27.75 -0.40 23.96
C ASN A 112 28.25 -0.18 22.50
N GLY A 113 29.20 0.72 22.30
CA GLY A 113 29.84 0.90 20.99
C GLY A 113 29.03 1.78 20.01
N HIS A 114 28.95 1.37 18.74
CA HIS A 114 28.39 2.18 17.65
C HIS A 114 27.35 1.42 16.84
N ALA A 115 26.32 2.14 16.36
CA ALA A 115 25.24 1.59 15.55
C ALA A 115 25.74 1.11 14.17
N PRO A 116 25.22 -0.02 13.67
CA PRO A 116 25.55 -0.53 12.34
C PRO A 116 24.89 0.26 11.20
N GLY A 117 23.89 1.10 11.53
CA GLY A 117 23.14 1.92 10.57
C GLY A 117 21.84 1.31 10.07
N ALA A 118 21.00 2.17 9.47
CA ALA A 118 19.66 1.76 8.98
C ALA A 118 19.75 0.72 7.84
N VAL A 119 20.66 0.91 6.90
CA VAL A 119 20.81 0.01 5.73
C VAL A 119 21.22 -1.41 6.16
N HIS A 120 22.05 -1.52 7.22
CA HIS A 120 22.42 -2.82 7.76
C HIS A 120 21.20 -3.63 8.19
N PHE A 121 20.24 -3.02 8.89
CA PHE A 121 19.02 -3.70 9.32
C PHE A 121 18.08 -4.05 8.14
N MET A 122 18.13 -3.32 7.03
CA MET A 122 17.32 -3.64 5.85
C MET A 122 17.65 -5.02 5.25
N ASN A 123 18.86 -5.57 5.48
CA ASN A 123 19.22 -6.93 5.08
C ASN A 123 18.32 -8.00 5.73
N LEU A 124 17.85 -7.77 6.95
CA LEU A 124 16.91 -8.67 7.63
C LEU A 124 15.59 -8.77 6.84
N PHE A 125 15.10 -7.63 6.35
CA PHE A 125 13.86 -7.55 5.60
C PHE A 125 13.98 -8.17 4.21
N GLN A 126 15.11 -7.98 3.51
CA GLN A 126 15.39 -8.70 2.27
C GLN A 126 15.34 -10.22 2.50
N SER A 127 16.05 -10.71 3.51
CA SER A 127 16.04 -12.14 3.84
C SER A 127 14.64 -12.68 4.13
N VAL A 128 13.80 -11.92 4.82
CA VAL A 128 12.40 -12.31 5.07
C VAL A 128 11.61 -12.47 3.78
N VAL A 129 11.59 -11.44 2.92
CA VAL A 129 10.75 -11.47 1.71
C VAL A 129 11.28 -12.38 0.61
N ASP A 130 12.56 -12.71 0.62
CA ASP A 130 13.15 -13.71 -0.28
C ASP A 130 12.68 -15.13 0.07
N ASN A 131 12.41 -15.39 1.35
CA ASN A 131 12.07 -16.74 1.85
C ASN A 131 10.58 -16.92 2.16
N ILE A 132 9.82 -15.84 2.39
CA ILE A 132 8.41 -15.90 2.81
C ILE A 132 7.49 -15.30 1.75
N SER A 133 6.49 -16.09 1.35
CA SER A 133 5.51 -15.71 0.32
C SER A 133 4.17 -16.40 0.54
N GLN A 134 3.10 -15.95 -0.11
CA GLN A 134 1.84 -16.69 -0.21
C GLN A 134 1.96 -17.81 -1.27
N GLY A 135 2.77 -18.80 -1.00
CA GLY A 135 3.00 -19.94 -1.91
C GLY A 135 3.32 -19.49 -3.35
N ALA A 136 2.66 -20.08 -4.33
CA ALA A 136 2.82 -19.73 -5.74
C ALA A 136 2.02 -18.48 -6.17
N THR A 137 1.12 -17.97 -5.31
CA THR A 137 0.18 -16.90 -5.66
C THR A 137 0.84 -15.53 -5.66
N ARG A 138 1.55 -15.17 -4.58
CA ARG A 138 2.21 -13.86 -4.43
C ARG A 138 3.55 -14.02 -3.71
N ARG A 139 4.63 -13.52 -4.34
CA ARG A 139 5.96 -13.46 -3.70
C ARG A 139 5.99 -12.35 -2.66
N GLY A 140 6.79 -12.55 -1.59
CA GLY A 140 7.11 -11.51 -0.63
C GLY A 140 7.83 -10.34 -1.32
N ARG A 141 7.48 -9.12 -0.96
CA ARG A 141 8.14 -7.88 -1.44
C ARG A 141 8.12 -6.83 -0.34
N PHE A 142 9.21 -6.08 -0.24
CA PHE A 142 9.37 -5.04 0.75
C PHE A 142 9.99 -3.77 0.15
N SER A 143 9.47 -2.60 0.55
CA SER A 143 9.99 -1.30 0.16
C SER A 143 10.46 -0.53 1.40
N PRO A 144 11.78 -0.39 1.64
CA PRO A 144 12.29 0.50 2.67
C PRO A 144 12.22 1.95 2.21
N TYR A 145 11.78 2.84 3.10
CA TYR A 145 11.74 4.29 2.94
C TYR A 145 12.76 4.96 3.83
N LEU A 146 13.60 5.83 3.27
CA LEU A 146 14.62 6.58 4.00
C LEU A 146 14.60 8.06 3.60
N PRO A 147 14.65 9.01 4.56
CA PRO A 147 14.79 10.43 4.24
C PRO A 147 16.09 10.73 3.50
N VAL A 148 16.06 11.63 2.52
CA VAL A 148 17.28 12.09 1.81
C VAL A 148 18.28 12.78 2.72
N GLU A 149 17.86 13.21 3.90
CA GLU A 149 18.68 13.86 4.94
C GLU A 149 19.26 12.85 5.95
N HIS A 150 18.93 11.55 5.81
CA HIS A 150 19.45 10.53 6.73
C HIS A 150 20.95 10.33 6.55
N PRO A 151 21.74 10.14 7.64
CA PRO A 151 23.19 9.95 7.55
C PRO A 151 23.62 8.82 6.61
N ASP A 152 22.83 7.74 6.51
CA ASP A 152 23.13 6.57 5.69
C ASP A 152 22.60 6.69 4.24
N ILE A 153 22.14 7.87 3.81
CA ILE A 153 21.49 8.01 2.49
C ILE A 153 22.38 7.56 1.33
N MET A 154 23.67 7.85 1.37
CA MET A 154 24.57 7.48 0.28
C MET A 154 24.74 5.95 0.19
N GLU A 155 24.83 5.25 1.32
CA GLU A 155 24.83 3.77 1.37
C GLU A 155 23.50 3.20 0.88
N PHE A 156 22.38 3.80 1.27
CA PHE A 156 21.04 3.42 0.82
C PHE A 156 20.87 3.53 -0.71
N LEU A 157 21.44 4.53 -1.33
CA LEU A 157 21.38 4.72 -2.78
C LEU A 157 22.25 3.72 -3.57
N GLU A 158 23.07 2.91 -2.91
CA GLU A 158 23.78 1.79 -3.54
C GLU A 158 22.96 0.48 -3.62
N ILE A 159 21.76 0.43 -3.05
CA ILE A 159 20.85 -0.72 -3.19
C ILE A 159 20.66 -1.06 -4.67
N GLY A 160 20.84 -2.35 -5.03
CA GLY A 160 20.75 -2.85 -6.41
C GLY A 160 21.96 -2.52 -7.28
N THR A 161 23.09 -2.03 -6.72
CA THR A 161 24.36 -1.94 -7.46
C THR A 161 25.13 -3.26 -7.38
N GLU A 162 26.05 -3.47 -8.31
CA GLU A 162 26.95 -4.61 -8.28
C GLU A 162 27.78 -4.62 -6.98
N GLY A 163 27.74 -5.72 -6.24
CA GLY A 163 28.45 -5.89 -4.98
C GLY A 163 27.74 -5.35 -3.74
N ALA A 164 26.58 -4.67 -3.88
CA ALA A 164 25.77 -4.30 -2.72
C ALA A 164 25.16 -5.52 -2.05
N SER A 165 25.04 -5.49 -0.71
CA SER A 165 24.44 -6.58 0.08
C SER A 165 22.93 -6.72 -0.17
N ILE A 166 22.27 -5.65 -0.59
CA ILE A 166 20.84 -5.61 -0.89
C ILE A 166 20.64 -5.46 -2.39
N GLN A 167 19.96 -6.43 -3.03
CA GLN A 167 19.76 -6.48 -4.47
C GLN A 167 18.29 -6.31 -4.89
N ASP A 168 17.34 -6.85 -4.13
CA ASP A 168 15.95 -7.04 -4.59
C ASP A 168 14.91 -6.19 -3.84
N LEU A 169 15.33 -5.24 -2.99
CA LEU A 169 14.40 -4.33 -2.34
C LEU A 169 14.07 -3.12 -3.24
N THR A 170 12.77 -2.88 -3.40
CA THR A 170 12.26 -1.69 -4.11
C THR A 170 12.29 -0.49 -3.17
N HIS A 171 13.39 0.24 -3.16
CA HIS A 171 13.63 1.30 -2.19
C HIS A 171 13.03 2.66 -2.60
N ALA A 172 12.78 3.52 -1.62
CA ALA A 172 12.19 4.85 -1.80
C ALA A 172 12.85 5.89 -0.90
N VAL A 173 12.92 7.12 -1.36
CA VAL A 173 13.35 8.27 -0.55
C VAL A 173 12.17 9.17 -0.21
N THR A 174 12.18 9.73 1.01
CA THR A 174 11.30 10.83 1.39
C THR A 174 12.06 12.15 1.34
N VAL A 175 11.43 13.19 0.80
CA VAL A 175 12.05 14.49 0.53
C VAL A 175 11.21 15.58 1.17
N THR A 176 11.85 16.47 1.95
CA THR A 176 11.22 17.64 2.55
C THR A 176 11.29 18.86 1.63
N ASP A 177 10.36 19.81 1.79
CA ASP A 177 10.40 21.10 1.10
C ASP A 177 11.72 21.81 1.43
N LYS A 178 12.13 21.81 2.69
CA LYS A 178 13.38 22.41 3.16
C LYS A 178 14.61 21.83 2.44
N PHE A 179 14.68 20.51 2.27
CA PHE A 179 15.80 19.90 1.51
C PHE A 179 15.87 20.45 0.09
N MET A 180 14.71 20.53 -0.59
CA MET A 180 14.65 21.02 -1.97
C MET A 180 15.02 22.51 -2.07
N GLU A 181 14.52 23.34 -1.15
CA GLU A 181 14.83 24.78 -1.10
C GLU A 181 16.35 25.02 -0.90
N GLU A 182 16.96 24.33 0.06
CA GLU A 182 18.41 24.45 0.33
C GLU A 182 19.26 23.90 -0.83
N MET A 183 18.84 22.80 -1.46
CA MET A 183 19.48 22.25 -2.67
C MET A 183 19.43 23.25 -3.83
N ILE A 184 18.28 23.88 -4.07
CA ILE A 184 18.11 24.92 -5.12
C ILE A 184 18.96 26.15 -4.77
N ALA A 185 19.01 26.56 -3.50
CA ALA A 185 19.81 27.67 -3.04
C ALA A 185 21.33 27.45 -3.15
N GLY A 186 21.79 26.23 -3.41
CA GLY A 186 23.18 25.96 -3.71
C GLY A 186 23.94 25.14 -2.68
N ASP A 187 23.27 24.44 -1.77
CA ASP A 187 23.92 23.51 -0.85
C ASP A 187 24.57 22.35 -1.61
N ASP A 188 25.89 22.31 -1.64
CA ASP A 188 26.67 21.33 -2.41
C ASP A 188 26.44 19.89 -1.95
N ASN A 189 26.23 19.64 -0.66
CA ASN A 189 25.98 18.30 -0.15
C ASN A 189 24.61 17.81 -0.58
N LYS A 190 23.57 18.65 -0.47
CA LYS A 190 22.21 18.30 -0.93
C LYS A 190 22.16 18.11 -2.44
N ARG A 191 22.88 18.92 -3.21
CA ARG A 191 23.04 18.73 -4.67
C ARG A 191 23.67 17.40 -5.02
N LYS A 192 24.72 16.96 -4.30
CA LYS A 192 25.35 15.64 -4.50
C LYS A 192 24.36 14.50 -4.21
N VAL A 193 23.63 14.58 -3.09
CA VAL A 193 22.62 13.56 -2.77
C VAL A 193 21.52 13.52 -3.84
N TRP A 194 21.00 14.68 -4.24
CA TRP A 194 19.94 14.75 -5.25
C TRP A 194 20.40 14.26 -6.62
N ALA A 195 21.61 14.63 -7.04
CA ALA A 195 22.22 14.12 -8.28
C ALA A 195 22.31 12.59 -8.26
N LYS A 196 22.72 11.99 -7.13
CA LYS A 196 22.79 10.53 -6.97
C LYS A 196 21.38 9.89 -7.04
N VAL A 197 20.36 10.49 -6.41
CA VAL A 197 18.97 10.04 -6.52
C VAL A 197 18.52 9.99 -7.97
N ILE A 198 18.71 11.08 -8.72
CA ILE A 198 18.31 11.16 -10.13
C ILE A 198 19.10 10.19 -11.00
N GLN A 199 20.42 10.07 -10.76
CA GLN A 199 21.25 9.10 -11.46
C GLN A 199 20.72 7.68 -11.29
N ARG A 200 20.46 7.24 -10.03
CA ARG A 200 19.95 5.90 -9.75
C ARG A 200 18.59 5.65 -10.39
N ARG A 201 17.70 6.64 -10.34
CA ARG A 201 16.41 6.53 -11.04
C ARG A 201 16.56 6.35 -12.54
N GLY A 202 17.52 7.03 -13.16
CA GLY A 202 17.83 6.86 -14.59
C GLY A 202 18.38 5.48 -14.93
N GLU A 203 19.20 4.90 -14.03
CA GLU A 203 19.84 3.59 -14.22
C GLU A 203 18.91 2.41 -14.01
N ILE A 204 18.10 2.42 -12.93
CA ILE A 204 17.34 1.24 -12.47
C ILE A 204 15.85 1.52 -12.17
N GLY A 205 15.38 2.77 -12.32
CA GLY A 205 13.99 3.16 -11.97
C GLY A 205 13.75 3.41 -10.48
N TYR A 206 14.73 3.21 -9.61
CA TYR A 206 14.69 3.44 -8.17
C TYR A 206 15.77 4.42 -7.74
N PRO A 207 15.61 5.09 -6.56
CA PRO A 207 14.50 5.00 -5.60
C PRO A 207 13.20 5.64 -6.12
N TYR A 208 12.05 5.25 -5.58
CA TYR A 208 10.86 6.09 -5.64
C TYR A 208 11.09 7.39 -4.88
N ILE A 209 10.40 8.46 -5.25
CA ILE A 209 10.51 9.76 -4.60
C ILE A 209 9.14 10.12 -4.01
N MET A 210 9.11 10.33 -2.70
CA MET A 210 7.93 10.78 -1.97
C MET A 210 8.19 12.17 -1.40
N PHE A 211 7.46 13.18 -1.85
CA PHE A 211 7.48 14.53 -1.28
C PHE A 211 6.68 14.54 0.02
N HIS A 212 7.41 14.36 1.12
CA HIS A 212 6.84 14.14 2.46
C HIS A 212 5.93 15.29 2.91
N ASP A 213 6.38 16.53 2.77
CA ASP A 213 5.62 17.69 3.22
C ASP A 213 4.38 17.91 2.37
N THR A 214 4.47 17.70 1.05
CA THR A 214 3.34 17.75 0.14
C THR A 214 2.27 16.73 0.51
N MET A 215 2.67 15.47 0.83
CA MET A 215 1.73 14.45 1.27
C MET A 215 1.02 14.83 2.56
N ASN A 216 1.76 15.28 3.57
CA ASN A 216 1.18 15.66 4.86
C ASN A 216 0.34 16.93 4.78
N LYS A 217 0.73 17.92 3.96
CA LYS A 217 -0.03 19.15 3.72
C LYS A 217 -1.39 18.90 3.08
N ASN A 218 -1.46 17.92 2.19
CA ASN A 218 -2.67 17.53 1.47
C ASN A 218 -3.40 16.32 2.10
N ALA A 219 -2.98 15.89 3.29
CA ALA A 219 -3.65 14.82 4.02
C ALA A 219 -5.10 15.21 4.38
N PRO A 220 -6.01 14.24 4.53
CA PRO A 220 -7.37 14.48 4.98
C PRO A 220 -7.42 15.26 6.31
N ASP A 221 -8.47 16.05 6.51
CA ASP A 221 -8.64 16.85 7.72
C ASP A 221 -8.54 16.01 8.99
N VAL A 222 -9.10 14.81 8.98
CA VAL A 222 -9.04 13.87 10.10
C VAL A 222 -7.60 13.55 10.55
N TYR A 223 -6.63 13.55 9.63
CA TYR A 223 -5.22 13.34 10.00
C TYR A 223 -4.63 14.59 10.66
N ARG A 224 -4.95 15.78 10.15
CA ARG A 224 -4.53 17.04 10.76
C ARG A 224 -5.12 17.22 12.16
N ASP A 225 -6.41 16.93 12.33
CA ASP A 225 -7.12 17.05 13.60
C ASP A 225 -6.57 16.10 14.68
N LYS A 226 -6.14 14.90 14.27
CA LYS A 226 -5.54 13.89 15.17
C LYS A 226 -4.03 14.00 15.30
N GLY A 227 -3.36 14.92 14.60
CA GLY A 227 -1.90 15.01 14.54
C GLY A 227 -1.24 13.77 13.92
N ALA A 228 -1.98 13.01 13.12
CA ALA A 228 -1.50 11.82 12.44
C ALA A 228 -0.56 12.20 11.29
N LYS A 229 0.56 11.47 11.14
CA LYS A 229 1.57 11.73 10.10
C LYS A 229 1.69 10.57 9.13
N ILE A 230 1.93 10.92 7.87
CA ILE A 230 2.29 10.01 6.81
C ILE A 230 3.81 10.00 6.72
N TYR A 231 4.45 8.88 7.10
CA TYR A 231 5.90 8.73 7.11
C TYR A 231 6.44 8.12 5.81
N ASN A 232 5.73 7.15 5.27
CA ASN A 232 6.09 6.44 4.04
C ASN A 232 4.84 6.08 3.25
N SER A 233 5.04 5.68 2.01
CA SER A 233 4.01 5.07 1.17
C SER A 233 4.14 3.53 1.21
N ASN A 234 3.32 2.85 0.41
CA ASN A 234 3.35 1.41 0.24
C ASN A 234 4.45 0.94 -0.73
N LEU A 235 4.46 -0.35 -1.05
CA LEU A 235 5.39 -1.00 -1.97
C LEU A 235 5.48 -0.31 -3.35
N CYS A 236 4.34 0.19 -3.88
CA CYS A 236 4.26 0.79 -5.22
C CYS A 236 4.23 2.34 -5.19
N SER A 237 4.31 2.94 -4.00
CA SER A 237 4.43 4.40 -3.78
C SER A 237 3.19 5.23 -4.17
N GLU A 238 1.97 4.63 -4.15
CA GLU A 238 0.72 5.33 -4.48
C GLU A 238 -0.16 5.65 -3.27
N ILE A 239 0.15 5.12 -2.07
CA ILE A 239 -0.70 5.24 -0.88
C ILE A 239 -0.18 6.34 0.05
N ALA A 240 -1.08 7.17 0.55
CA ALA A 240 -0.81 8.22 1.53
C ALA A 240 -1.63 7.97 2.80
N LEU A 241 -1.22 6.98 3.59
CA LEU A 241 -1.87 6.59 4.84
C LEU A 241 -0.93 6.79 6.03
N HIS A 242 -1.51 7.09 7.19
CA HIS A 242 -0.82 7.21 8.47
C HIS A 242 -0.33 5.86 8.98
N ASN A 243 0.82 5.86 9.65
CA ASN A 243 1.27 4.79 10.52
C ASN A 243 1.95 5.35 11.77
N SER A 244 2.09 4.51 12.80
CA SER A 244 2.66 4.88 14.08
C SER A 244 3.30 3.65 14.75
N ASP A 245 3.68 3.79 16.01
CA ASP A 245 4.24 2.67 16.78
C ASP A 245 3.22 1.56 17.07
N ASP A 246 1.91 1.86 17.07
CA ASP A 246 0.81 0.92 17.33
C ASP A 246 -0.13 0.71 16.13
N GLU A 247 0.11 1.36 15.02
CA GLU A 247 -0.67 1.22 13.78
C GLU A 247 0.25 1.06 12.56
N SER A 248 0.15 -0.07 11.86
CA SER A 248 0.71 -0.27 10.52
C SER A 248 -0.41 -0.10 9.51
N PHE A 249 -0.27 0.79 8.53
CA PHE A 249 -1.37 1.04 7.60
C PHE A 249 -1.68 -0.17 6.74
N VAL A 250 -2.95 -0.31 6.41
CA VAL A 250 -3.50 -1.36 5.54
C VAL A 250 -4.17 -0.71 4.33
N CYS A 251 -3.83 -1.18 3.15
CA CYS A 251 -4.42 -0.70 1.91
C CYS A 251 -5.49 -1.67 1.42
N VAL A 252 -6.74 -1.22 1.44
CA VAL A 252 -7.89 -1.88 0.82
C VAL A 252 -8.28 -1.08 -0.40
N LEU A 253 -8.14 -1.65 -1.59
CA LEU A 253 -8.40 -0.93 -2.83
C LEU A 253 -9.13 -1.75 -3.88
N SER A 254 -9.92 -1.06 -4.69
CA SER A 254 -10.46 -1.49 -5.98
C SER A 254 -10.71 -0.25 -6.84
N SER A 255 -10.99 -0.42 -8.12
CA SER A 255 -11.05 0.71 -9.05
C SER A 255 -12.34 0.73 -9.85
N MET A 256 -12.83 1.96 -10.14
CA MET A 256 -13.85 2.22 -11.15
C MET A 256 -13.20 2.24 -12.53
N ASN A 257 -13.84 1.61 -13.52
CA ASN A 257 -13.44 1.72 -14.92
C ASN A 257 -14.08 2.96 -15.55
N VAL A 258 -13.31 4.03 -15.68
CA VAL A 258 -13.82 5.31 -16.20
C VAL A 258 -14.05 5.29 -17.72
N LEU A 259 -13.60 4.25 -18.44
CA LEU A 259 -14.04 4.07 -19.83
C LEU A 259 -15.58 4.05 -19.92
N HIS A 260 -16.24 3.49 -18.93
CA HIS A 260 -17.70 3.40 -18.82
C HIS A 260 -18.32 4.55 -18.00
N TYR A 261 -17.61 5.70 -17.87
CA TYR A 261 -18.07 6.82 -17.07
C TYR A 261 -19.48 7.28 -17.43
N ASP A 262 -19.78 7.46 -18.72
CA ASP A 262 -21.09 7.92 -19.18
C ASP A 262 -22.23 6.93 -18.87
N GLU A 263 -21.91 5.65 -18.68
CA GLU A 263 -22.88 4.60 -18.34
C GLU A 263 -23.20 4.61 -16.82
N TRP A 264 -22.18 4.73 -15.97
CA TRP A 264 -22.36 4.58 -14.52
C TRP A 264 -22.52 5.90 -13.75
N LYS A 265 -22.15 7.06 -14.30
CA LYS A 265 -22.15 8.35 -13.58
C LYS A 265 -23.49 8.74 -12.94
N ASN A 266 -24.62 8.27 -13.48
CA ASN A 266 -25.96 8.55 -12.96
C ASN A 266 -26.56 7.37 -12.17
N THR A 267 -25.76 6.37 -11.83
CA THR A 267 -26.16 5.21 -11.02
C THR A 267 -25.55 5.29 -9.61
N ASP A 268 -25.83 4.31 -8.77
CA ASP A 268 -25.20 4.14 -7.44
C ASP A 268 -23.93 3.25 -7.49
N ALA A 269 -23.27 3.14 -8.65
CA ALA A 269 -22.11 2.26 -8.82
C ALA A 269 -20.93 2.66 -7.90
N VAL A 270 -20.70 3.97 -7.69
CA VAL A 270 -19.62 4.45 -6.79
C VAL A 270 -19.94 4.09 -5.34
N GLU A 271 -21.15 4.38 -4.89
CA GLU A 271 -21.62 4.03 -3.53
C GLU A 271 -21.53 2.53 -3.29
N THR A 272 -21.96 1.72 -4.27
CA THR A 272 -21.88 0.25 -4.21
C THR A 272 -20.43 -0.22 -4.04
N MET A 273 -19.46 0.39 -4.74
CA MET A 273 -18.05 0.08 -4.58
C MET A 273 -17.51 0.50 -3.21
N VAL A 274 -17.94 1.62 -2.66
CA VAL A 274 -17.56 2.06 -1.29
C VAL A 274 -18.06 1.04 -0.25
N TYR A 275 -19.31 0.62 -0.32
CA TYR A 275 -19.84 -0.45 0.55
C TYR A 275 -19.05 -1.76 0.38
N PHE A 276 -18.71 -2.11 -0.85
CA PHE A 276 -17.90 -3.30 -1.10
C PHE A 276 -16.51 -3.22 -0.44
N LEU A 277 -15.82 -2.08 -0.56
CA LEU A 277 -14.52 -1.88 0.09
C LEU A 277 -14.63 -1.95 1.62
N ASP A 278 -15.71 -1.46 2.21
CA ASP A 278 -15.97 -1.59 3.64
C ASP A 278 -16.22 -3.05 4.05
N ALA A 279 -16.90 -3.84 3.21
CA ALA A 279 -17.02 -5.29 3.42
C ALA A 279 -15.65 -5.99 3.36
N VAL A 280 -14.73 -5.54 2.51
CA VAL A 280 -13.36 -6.08 2.44
C VAL A 280 -12.57 -5.80 3.73
N VAL A 281 -12.68 -4.58 4.30
CA VAL A 281 -12.10 -4.27 5.62
C VAL A 281 -12.70 -5.15 6.70
N THR A 282 -14.01 -5.37 6.65
CA THR A 282 -14.72 -6.21 7.63
C THR A 282 -14.25 -7.67 7.55
N ASP A 283 -14.14 -8.25 6.35
CA ASP A 283 -13.58 -9.61 6.15
C ASP A 283 -12.15 -9.73 6.69
N TYR A 284 -11.32 -8.71 6.42
CA TYR A 284 -9.96 -8.64 6.95
C TYR A 284 -9.93 -8.66 8.48
N CYS A 285 -10.71 -7.81 9.13
CA CYS A 285 -10.77 -7.77 10.60
C CYS A 285 -11.29 -9.08 11.19
N ASN A 286 -12.38 -9.64 10.63
CA ASN A 286 -12.97 -10.90 11.09
C ASN A 286 -11.98 -12.06 11.01
N LYS A 287 -11.22 -12.17 9.91
CA LYS A 287 -10.19 -13.21 9.75
C LYS A 287 -9.08 -13.10 10.81
N LEU A 288 -8.66 -11.90 11.16
CA LEU A 288 -7.67 -11.69 12.21
C LEU A 288 -8.26 -11.99 13.60
N GLU A 289 -9.52 -11.63 13.85
CA GLU A 289 -10.22 -11.98 15.09
C GLU A 289 -10.36 -13.51 15.22
N GLU A 290 -10.67 -14.22 14.13
CA GLU A 290 -10.71 -15.69 14.11
C GLU A 290 -9.34 -16.31 14.45
N LEU A 291 -8.22 -15.75 13.91
CA LEU A 291 -6.88 -16.19 14.27
C LEU A 291 -6.57 -16.00 15.75
N ARG A 292 -6.97 -14.87 16.32
CA ARG A 292 -6.82 -14.58 17.76
C ARG A 292 -7.60 -15.57 18.63
N ASP A 293 -8.82 -15.86 18.23
CA ASP A 293 -9.82 -16.54 19.06
C ASP A 293 -9.91 -18.06 18.80
N ASN A 294 -9.19 -18.61 17.80
CA ASN A 294 -9.20 -20.04 17.45
C ASN A 294 -8.55 -20.95 18.51
N GLY A 295 -7.99 -20.38 19.58
CA GLY A 295 -7.42 -21.10 20.72
C GLY A 295 -6.03 -21.70 20.48
N THR A 296 -5.50 -21.67 19.24
CA THR A 296 -4.18 -22.21 18.93
C THR A 296 -3.08 -21.21 19.27
N ARG A 297 -1.88 -21.72 19.57
CA ARG A 297 -0.70 -20.88 19.78
C ARG A 297 -0.28 -20.17 18.50
N GLU A 298 -0.35 -20.86 17.40
CA GLU A 298 0.00 -20.38 16.06
C GLU A 298 -0.93 -19.22 15.65
N GLY A 299 -2.24 -19.35 15.85
CA GLY A 299 -3.20 -18.28 15.57
C GLY A 299 -2.96 -17.02 16.41
N LYS A 300 -2.69 -17.18 17.70
CA LYS A 300 -2.36 -16.07 18.60
C LYS A 300 -1.06 -15.36 18.20
N LEU A 301 -0.04 -16.09 17.77
CA LEU A 301 1.22 -15.50 17.28
C LEU A 301 1.01 -14.77 15.95
N ALA A 302 0.27 -15.36 15.02
CA ALA A 302 -0.07 -14.71 13.76
C ALA A 302 -0.83 -13.40 14.00
N PHE A 303 -1.84 -13.41 14.90
CA PHE A 303 -2.53 -12.19 15.29
C PHE A 303 -1.58 -11.16 15.92
N LEU A 304 -0.72 -11.58 16.86
CA LEU A 304 0.26 -10.69 17.52
C LEU A 304 1.10 -9.92 16.50
N TYR A 305 1.61 -10.61 15.45
CA TYR A 305 2.39 -9.98 14.40
C TYR A 305 1.57 -9.16 13.40
N MET A 306 0.24 -9.28 13.43
CA MET A 306 -0.69 -8.50 12.62
C MET A 306 -1.47 -7.45 13.42
N GLU A 307 -1.19 -7.32 14.72
CA GLU A 307 -1.97 -6.49 15.64
C GLU A 307 -1.97 -5.01 15.26
N LYS A 308 -0.81 -4.45 14.88
CA LYS A 308 -0.73 -3.06 14.42
C LYS A 308 -1.56 -2.81 13.16
N ALA A 309 -1.53 -3.75 12.22
CA ALA A 309 -2.33 -3.68 11.00
C ALA A 309 -3.84 -3.85 11.28
N TYR A 310 -4.21 -4.74 12.21
CA TYR A 310 -5.58 -4.86 12.71
C TYR A 310 -6.05 -3.57 13.38
N ASN A 311 -5.23 -2.96 14.25
CA ASN A 311 -5.56 -1.71 14.93
C ASN A 311 -5.86 -0.60 13.94
N PHE A 312 -5.01 -0.44 12.91
CA PHE A 312 -5.23 0.52 11.84
C PHE A 312 -6.56 0.24 11.12
N ALA A 313 -6.76 -0.98 10.62
CA ALA A 313 -7.96 -1.33 9.87
C ALA A 313 -9.24 -1.11 10.70
N LYS A 314 -9.23 -1.48 11.99
CA LYS A 314 -10.36 -1.35 12.89
C LYS A 314 -10.70 0.10 13.23
N ARG A 315 -9.65 0.93 13.45
CA ARG A 315 -9.81 2.33 13.89
C ARG A 315 -10.00 3.31 12.73
N GLN A 316 -9.22 3.13 11.65
CA GLN A 316 -9.18 4.09 10.56
C GLN A 316 -10.16 3.72 9.42
N ARG A 317 -10.39 2.43 9.16
CA ARG A 317 -11.23 1.92 8.05
C ARG A 317 -10.97 2.64 6.72
N ALA A 318 -9.69 2.86 6.41
CA ALA A 318 -9.29 3.57 5.20
C ALA A 318 -9.61 2.75 3.94
N LEU A 319 -10.30 3.38 3.00
CA LEU A 319 -10.72 2.77 1.73
C LEU A 319 -10.01 3.44 0.56
N GLY A 320 -9.50 2.63 -0.38
CA GLY A 320 -8.86 3.09 -1.59
C GLY A 320 -9.76 2.89 -2.81
N LEU A 321 -10.49 3.92 -3.20
CA LEU A 321 -11.28 3.91 -4.43
C LEU A 321 -10.48 4.54 -5.57
N GLY A 322 -9.91 3.69 -6.42
CA GLY A 322 -9.11 4.09 -7.57
C GLY A 322 -9.90 4.16 -8.87
N VAL A 323 -9.18 4.49 -9.95
CA VAL A 323 -9.69 4.48 -11.31
C VAL A 323 -8.74 3.78 -12.27
N LEU A 324 -9.29 3.21 -13.33
CA LEU A 324 -8.55 2.73 -14.50
C LEU A 324 -9.28 3.18 -15.78
N GLY A 325 -8.61 3.08 -16.92
CA GLY A 325 -9.24 3.35 -18.22
C GLY A 325 -9.29 4.84 -18.60
N TRP A 326 -8.57 5.73 -17.91
CA TRP A 326 -8.54 7.16 -18.24
C TRP A 326 -8.10 7.42 -19.68
N HIS A 327 -7.00 6.83 -20.14
CA HIS A 327 -6.56 6.94 -21.53
C HIS A 327 -7.62 6.43 -22.50
N SER A 328 -8.25 5.30 -22.21
CA SER A 328 -9.30 4.73 -23.03
C SER A 328 -10.52 5.65 -23.13
N LEU A 329 -10.89 6.31 -22.01
CA LEU A 329 -11.96 7.31 -22.01
C LEU A 329 -11.59 8.51 -22.90
N LEU A 330 -10.38 9.04 -22.79
CA LEU A 330 -9.91 10.13 -23.64
C LEU A 330 -9.93 9.75 -25.13
N GLN A 331 -9.42 8.55 -25.45
CA GLN A 331 -9.45 8.04 -26.83
C GLN A 331 -10.88 7.89 -27.36
N SER A 332 -11.81 7.36 -26.57
CA SER A 332 -13.22 7.21 -26.97
C SER A 332 -13.89 8.56 -27.26
N LYS A 333 -13.41 9.65 -26.66
CA LYS A 333 -13.89 11.01 -26.86
C LYS A 333 -13.04 11.83 -27.84
N GLY A 334 -11.98 11.25 -28.40
CA GLY A 334 -11.07 11.95 -29.32
C GLY A 334 -10.28 13.09 -28.65
N LEU A 335 -10.01 12.99 -27.34
CA LEU A 335 -9.36 14.05 -26.56
C LEU A 335 -7.88 13.72 -26.32
N PRO A 336 -6.93 14.60 -26.69
CA PRO A 336 -5.54 14.53 -26.24
C PRO A 336 -5.40 14.80 -24.75
N PHE A 337 -4.32 14.27 -24.11
CA PHE A 337 -4.08 14.44 -22.66
C PHE A 337 -3.89 15.91 -22.22
N ASP A 338 -3.27 16.73 -23.04
CA ASP A 338 -2.80 18.08 -22.72
C ASP A 338 -3.80 19.18 -23.10
N THR A 339 -5.07 18.83 -23.28
CA THR A 339 -6.13 19.79 -23.65
C THR A 339 -6.90 20.31 -22.44
N LYS A 340 -7.49 21.50 -22.57
CA LYS A 340 -8.41 22.05 -21.57
C LYS A 340 -9.66 21.20 -21.38
N GLU A 341 -10.11 20.55 -22.46
CA GLU A 341 -11.27 19.66 -22.47
C GLU A 341 -10.99 18.41 -21.62
N SER A 342 -9.81 17.80 -21.77
CA SER A 342 -9.38 16.68 -20.92
C SER A 342 -9.26 17.08 -19.45
N ALA A 343 -8.73 18.27 -19.15
CA ALA A 343 -8.66 18.80 -17.79
C ALA A 343 -10.07 19.01 -17.19
N LYS A 344 -11.02 19.54 -17.95
CA LYS A 344 -12.42 19.68 -17.50
C LYS A 344 -13.07 18.33 -17.23
N LEU A 345 -12.90 17.37 -18.14
CA LEU A 345 -13.42 16.02 -17.97
C LEU A 345 -12.81 15.34 -16.72
N ASN A 346 -11.52 15.54 -16.47
CA ASN A 346 -10.87 15.04 -15.25
C ASN A 346 -11.56 15.57 -13.99
N VAL A 347 -11.79 16.88 -13.92
CA VAL A 347 -12.50 17.48 -12.79
C VAL A 347 -13.91 16.92 -12.64
N GLU A 348 -14.66 16.77 -13.74
CA GLU A 348 -16.01 16.21 -13.72
C GLU A 348 -16.03 14.77 -13.17
N VAL A 349 -15.18 13.89 -13.73
CA VAL A 349 -15.11 12.48 -13.32
C VAL A 349 -14.76 12.33 -11.84
N PHE A 350 -13.70 12.99 -11.39
CA PHE A 350 -13.25 12.85 -10.01
C PHE A 350 -14.18 13.55 -9.01
N LYS A 351 -14.83 14.67 -9.41
CA LYS A 351 -15.88 15.27 -8.60
C LYS A 351 -17.09 14.33 -8.45
N THR A 352 -17.50 13.66 -9.52
CA THR A 352 -18.60 12.68 -9.47
C THR A 352 -18.27 11.53 -8.51
N ILE A 353 -17.03 10.99 -8.58
CA ILE A 353 -16.60 9.94 -7.66
C ILE A 353 -16.59 10.46 -6.23
N GLN A 354 -16.03 11.63 -5.97
CA GLN A 354 -15.98 12.23 -4.65
C GLN A 354 -17.39 12.44 -4.07
N ASP A 355 -18.27 13.12 -4.80
CA ASP A 355 -19.63 13.45 -4.33
C ASP A 355 -20.45 12.19 -4.02
N LYS A 356 -20.19 11.07 -4.72
CA LYS A 356 -20.90 9.79 -4.53
C LYS A 356 -20.23 8.85 -3.50
N SER A 357 -19.05 9.20 -3.04
CA SER A 357 -18.32 8.42 -2.02
C SER A 357 -18.68 8.82 -0.59
N TYR A 358 -19.33 9.97 -0.41
CA TYR A 358 -19.83 10.49 0.84
C TYR A 358 -21.33 10.19 1.00
#